data_1800bfb86a3d01938c502b011eff67ce
#
_entry.id   1800bfb86a3d01938c502b011eff67ce
#
_cell.length_a   1.000
_cell.length_b   1.000
_cell.length_c   1.000
_cell.angle_alpha   90.00
_cell.angle_beta   90.00
_cell.angle_gamma   90.00
#
_symmetry.space_group_name_H-M   'P 1'
#
loop_
_entity.id
_entity.type
_entity.pdbx_description
1 polymer ?
#
loop_
_entity_poly.entity_id
_entity_poly.type
_entity_poly.pdbx_seq_one_letter_code
_entity_poly.pdbx_strand_id
1 'polypeptide(L)'
;MRRGLWGTLILILLAGCFPSFSFREEGPTKAPTRTAAPALRSPATPSPSRMVSSLATPFSSLATPSPTRAHSPTPTLARPTPTAGPTRTPGPTKTPRPTRTPGPTATLRPSPTPAPTRTPAAETSGIHPAVPPMVLANYFPWYDPWTWSTGCTSDSDQPRDGVYHSDDPGVIARHIGQARAAGIDGFAVHWFAPGNRTDANFEKVLNLSPEGFQSTITFLYHILPGANQQGVIDALRYVMGRYTAHPRFLRIAGRPVILFSDMYRVPDPAGNRPASDKDVATAVARWAAIREAVDPNHTAWWIAEGLQPDYLSVFDGLYVYKIDHACCPNAYRGASRWAGWVRDWERRTGRPKLWVGTVMPGWDDLNSAQPQCADLRVSSAPFARDRENGAYYARTWEAVLPTRPDFILIHSFNEWVEGSYIEPSVRFGDLYLQLTAQWAARYKGR
;
A
#
# COMPACT_ATOMS: atom_id res chain seq x y z
N MET A 1 -40.13 -18.51 42.67
CA MET A 1 -38.71 -18.85 42.47
C MET A 1 -38.43 -18.86 40.97
N ARG A 2 -37.90 -17.76 40.44
CA ARG A 2 -37.48 -17.65 39.04
C ARG A 2 -35.99 -17.36 39.03
N ARG A 3 -35.19 -18.28 38.55
CA ARG A 3 -33.73 -18.09 38.29
C ARG A 3 -33.56 -17.59 36.88
N GLY A 4 -33.07 -16.36 36.74
CA GLY A 4 -32.67 -15.79 35.47
C GLY A 4 -31.26 -16.30 35.07
N LEU A 5 -31.12 -16.80 33.83
CA LEU A 5 -29.83 -17.05 33.19
C LEU A 5 -29.31 -15.71 32.62
N TRP A 6 -28.17 -15.28 33.11
CA TRP A 6 -27.38 -14.24 32.50
C TRP A 6 -26.42 -14.91 31.51
N GLY A 7 -26.68 -14.73 30.22
CA GLY A 7 -25.74 -15.10 29.18
C GLY A 7 -24.63 -14.06 29.07
N THR A 8 -23.42 -14.45 29.43
CA THR A 8 -22.23 -13.60 29.31
C THR A 8 -21.85 -13.51 27.79
N LEU A 9 -22.14 -12.37 27.21
CA LEU A 9 -21.68 -12.02 25.86
C LEU A 9 -20.20 -11.65 25.95
N ILE A 10 -19.31 -12.54 25.55
CA ILE A 10 -17.88 -12.25 25.44
C ILE A 10 -17.70 -11.39 24.18
N LEU A 11 -17.64 -10.08 24.38
CA LEU A 11 -17.24 -9.11 23.36
C LEU A 11 -15.72 -9.18 23.23
N ILE A 12 -15.22 -9.91 22.23
CA ILE A 12 -13.79 -9.88 21.87
C ILE A 12 -13.55 -8.55 21.13
N LEU A 13 -13.13 -7.54 21.88
CA LEU A 13 -12.57 -6.29 21.38
C LEU A 13 -11.23 -6.62 20.73
N LEU A 14 -11.22 -6.79 19.40
CA LEU A 14 -10.01 -6.69 18.62
C LEU A 14 -9.62 -5.21 18.57
N ALA A 15 -8.77 -4.78 19.50
CA ALA A 15 -8.10 -3.49 19.42
C ALA A 15 -7.24 -3.48 18.16
N GLY A 16 -7.61 -2.66 17.20
CA GLY A 16 -6.84 -2.50 15.97
C GLY A 16 -5.47 -1.90 16.29
N CYS A 17 -4.41 -2.65 16.08
CA CYS A 17 -3.06 -2.12 16.01
C CYS A 17 -2.89 -1.42 14.67
N PHE A 18 -3.36 -0.18 14.54
CA PHE A 18 -3.04 0.66 13.38
C PHE A 18 -1.78 1.47 13.72
N PRO A 19 -0.79 1.54 12.82
CA PRO A 19 0.35 2.41 13.01
C PRO A 19 -0.09 3.86 13.00
N SER A 20 0.14 4.57 14.10
CA SER A 20 -0.01 6.01 14.16
C SER A 20 1.19 6.66 13.50
N PHE A 21 0.99 7.39 12.43
CA PHE A 21 2.00 8.30 11.90
C PHE A 21 2.15 9.46 12.89
N SER A 22 3.26 9.56 13.59
CA SER A 22 3.56 10.73 14.42
C SER A 22 4.51 11.66 13.70
N PHE A 23 3.98 12.76 13.18
CA PHE A 23 4.82 13.92 12.89
C PHE A 23 5.17 14.59 14.22
N ARG A 24 6.44 14.88 14.42
CA ARG A 24 6.94 15.60 15.59
C ARG A 24 6.41 17.03 15.51
N GLU A 25 5.59 17.45 16.49
CA GLU A 25 5.27 18.85 16.70
C GLU A 25 6.56 19.57 17.11
N GLU A 26 7.10 20.42 16.25
CA GLU A 26 8.02 21.46 16.69
C GLU A 26 7.23 22.49 17.49
N GLY A 27 7.60 22.66 18.75
CA GLY A 27 7.01 23.65 19.64
C GLY A 27 7.16 25.07 19.09
N PRO A 28 6.30 26.01 19.51
CA PRO A 28 6.24 27.36 18.93
C PRO A 28 7.52 28.12 19.21
N THR A 29 8.29 28.42 18.18
CA THR A 29 9.35 29.43 18.21
C THR A 29 8.74 30.81 18.45
N LYS A 30 9.17 31.47 19.51
CA LYS A 30 8.78 32.82 19.87
C LYS A 30 8.96 33.77 18.69
N ALA A 31 7.88 34.44 18.32
CA ALA A 31 7.88 35.52 17.34
C ALA A 31 8.75 36.69 17.79
N PRO A 32 9.57 37.29 16.92
CA PRO A 32 10.19 38.57 17.21
C PRO A 32 9.19 39.72 17.04
N THR A 33 9.25 40.64 17.96
CA THR A 33 8.44 41.85 18.14
C THR A 33 8.48 42.74 16.89
N ARG A 34 7.30 43.09 16.40
CA ARG A 34 7.08 44.05 15.32
C ARG A 34 7.46 45.46 15.78
N THR A 35 8.39 46.12 15.07
CA THR A 35 8.55 47.58 15.07
C THR A 35 7.93 48.14 13.79
N ALA A 36 7.14 49.19 13.95
CA ALA A 36 6.27 49.75 12.94
C ALA A 36 6.99 50.49 11.80
N ALA A 37 6.25 50.63 10.71
CA ALA A 37 6.53 51.17 9.39
C ALA A 37 7.06 52.62 9.33
N PRO A 38 7.49 53.10 8.14
CA PRO A 38 6.58 53.90 7.36
C PRO A 38 6.52 53.57 5.84
N ALA A 39 5.38 53.94 5.30
CA ALA A 39 5.00 53.86 3.89
C ALA A 39 5.77 54.83 3.00
N LEU A 40 5.93 54.51 1.70
CA LEU A 40 5.55 55.34 0.54
C LEU A 40 6.26 54.90 -0.78
N ARG A 41 5.41 54.77 -1.81
CA ARG A 41 5.62 55.07 -3.24
C ARG A 41 6.23 53.99 -4.16
N SER A 42 5.37 53.44 -5.00
CA SER A 42 5.69 53.11 -6.41
C SER A 42 5.98 54.38 -7.23
N PRO A 43 6.75 54.33 -8.34
CA PRO A 43 6.27 53.81 -9.59
C PRO A 43 7.31 53.24 -10.57
N ALA A 44 6.78 52.61 -11.65
CA ALA A 44 7.26 52.56 -13.04
C ALA A 44 8.27 51.49 -13.46
N THR A 45 7.74 50.60 -14.30
CA THR A 45 8.40 49.84 -15.37
C THR A 45 9.24 50.74 -16.30
N PRO A 46 10.33 50.23 -16.92
CA PRO A 46 10.24 49.91 -18.32
C PRO A 46 10.95 48.62 -18.79
N SER A 47 10.48 48.11 -19.92
CA SER A 47 10.98 47.07 -20.81
C SER A 47 12.04 47.66 -21.79
N PRO A 48 12.52 46.90 -22.82
CA PRO A 48 13.72 46.04 -22.85
C PRO A 48 14.80 46.56 -23.85
N SER A 49 16.01 46.02 -23.82
CA SER A 49 16.94 46.08 -25.00
C SER A 49 18.07 45.07 -24.92
N ARG A 50 18.03 44.15 -25.85
CA ARG A 50 18.99 43.68 -26.90
C ARG A 50 20.49 43.66 -26.62
N MET A 51 21.02 42.47 -26.92
CA MET A 51 22.26 42.12 -27.65
C MET A 51 23.62 42.59 -27.10
N VAL A 52 24.59 41.71 -27.01
CA VAL A 52 25.50 41.28 -28.12
C VAL A 52 26.44 40.20 -27.62
N SER A 53 26.75 39.32 -28.54
CA SER A 53 27.75 38.24 -28.57
C SER A 53 29.18 38.70 -28.26
N SER A 54 30.04 37.78 -27.78
CA SER A 54 31.34 37.52 -28.38
C SER A 54 32.13 36.45 -27.62
N LEU A 55 32.39 35.32 -28.23
CA LEU A 55 33.66 34.73 -28.70
C LEU A 55 34.68 34.25 -27.64
N ALA A 56 34.82 32.92 -27.63
CA ALA A 56 36.00 32.15 -28.08
C ALA A 56 37.13 31.89 -27.05
N THR A 57 37.21 30.64 -26.67
CA THR A 57 38.29 29.62 -26.76
C THR A 57 39.71 29.91 -26.23
N PRO A 58 40.59 28.91 -26.22
CA PRO A 58 40.79 27.92 -25.16
C PRO A 58 42.28 27.98 -24.69
N PHE A 59 42.64 27.37 -23.59
CA PHE A 59 44.03 26.96 -23.40
C PHE A 59 44.15 25.57 -22.76
N SER A 60 44.96 24.81 -23.45
CA SER A 60 45.42 23.45 -23.20
C SER A 60 46.39 23.34 -22.03
N SER A 61 46.40 22.12 -21.50
CA SER A 61 47.52 21.31 -21.05
C SER A 61 48.50 21.86 -19.99
N LEU A 62 48.67 21.05 -18.96
CA LEU A 62 49.96 20.41 -18.66
C LEU A 62 49.78 19.38 -17.53
N ALA A 63 50.05 18.15 -17.87
CA ALA A 63 50.25 17.03 -16.94
C ALA A 63 51.66 17.15 -16.37
N THR A 64 51.79 16.81 -15.09
CA THR A 64 53.04 16.37 -14.49
C THR A 64 52.82 15.34 -13.40
N PRO A 65 53.75 14.38 -13.19
CA PRO A 65 53.43 13.02 -12.77
C PRO A 65 53.57 12.79 -11.27
N SER A 66 52.87 11.75 -10.82
CA SER A 66 52.98 11.12 -9.49
C SER A 66 54.37 10.57 -9.19
N PRO A 67 54.82 10.62 -7.93
CA PRO A 67 55.89 9.76 -7.49
C PRO A 67 55.33 8.43 -6.97
N THR A 68 55.84 7.37 -7.53
CA THR A 68 55.73 5.98 -7.16
C THR A 68 56.30 5.80 -5.73
N ARG A 69 55.49 5.27 -4.81
CA ARG A 69 55.97 4.84 -3.48
C ARG A 69 56.07 3.34 -3.44
N ALA A 70 57.31 2.89 -3.12
CA ALA A 70 57.73 1.52 -3.04
C ALA A 70 56.93 0.67 -2.00
N HIS A 71 56.65 -0.56 -2.41
CA HIS A 71 56.10 -1.60 -1.53
C HIS A 71 57.19 -2.12 -0.58
N SER A 72 56.89 -2.10 0.70
CA SER A 72 57.60 -2.91 1.72
C SER A 72 56.87 -4.23 1.91
N PRO A 73 57.58 -5.33 2.07
CA PRO A 73 56.94 -6.66 2.21
C PRO A 73 56.40 -6.89 3.60
N THR A 74 55.17 -7.40 3.64
CA THR A 74 54.51 -7.86 4.86
C THR A 74 55.12 -9.19 5.33
N PRO A 75 55.40 -9.40 6.61
CA PRO A 75 55.88 -10.69 7.11
C PRO A 75 54.76 -11.71 7.14
N THR A 76 54.99 -12.84 6.49
CA THR A 76 54.15 -14.05 6.52
C THR A 76 54.17 -14.66 7.90
N LEU A 77 53.04 -14.64 8.60
CA LEU A 77 52.83 -15.42 9.83
C LEU A 77 52.57 -16.88 9.47
N ALA A 78 53.42 -17.75 9.96
CA ALA A 78 53.32 -19.20 9.82
C ALA A 78 52.03 -19.72 10.46
N ARG A 79 51.31 -20.56 9.75
CA ARG A 79 50.11 -21.29 10.17
C ARG A 79 50.50 -22.36 11.20
N PRO A 80 49.85 -22.45 12.39
CA PRO A 80 50.12 -23.55 13.33
C PRO A 80 49.54 -24.87 12.78
N THR A 81 50.32 -25.93 12.94
CA THR A 81 49.99 -27.31 12.61
C THR A 81 48.85 -27.81 13.50
N PRO A 82 47.85 -28.54 12.97
CA PRO A 82 46.77 -29.06 13.80
C PRO A 82 47.27 -30.19 14.69
N THR A 83 47.07 -30.03 16.00
CA THR A 83 47.29 -31.06 17.01
C THR A 83 46.22 -32.14 16.86
N ALA A 84 46.61 -33.39 16.79
CA ALA A 84 45.71 -34.53 16.71
C ALA A 84 44.80 -34.58 17.95
N GLY A 85 43.48 -34.59 17.71
CA GLY A 85 42.46 -34.74 18.73
C GLY A 85 42.36 -36.17 19.25
N PRO A 86 41.84 -36.36 20.46
CA PRO A 86 41.79 -37.68 21.10
C PRO A 86 40.86 -38.63 20.36
N THR A 87 41.30 -39.87 20.24
CA THR A 87 40.62 -41.02 19.64
C THR A 87 39.29 -41.29 20.36
N ARG A 88 38.19 -41.28 19.63
CA ARG A 88 36.82 -41.57 20.15
C ARG A 88 36.73 -43.04 20.57
N THR A 89 36.37 -43.27 21.82
CA THR A 89 35.99 -44.58 22.35
C THR A 89 34.74 -45.10 21.65
N PRO A 90 34.68 -46.37 21.25
CA PRO A 90 33.46 -46.94 20.64
C PRO A 90 32.29 -46.92 21.63
N GLY A 91 31.17 -46.36 21.22
CA GLY A 91 29.94 -46.38 21.99
C GLY A 91 29.25 -47.75 22.02
N PRO A 92 28.43 -48.04 23.02
CA PRO A 92 27.79 -49.34 23.20
C PRO A 92 26.91 -49.74 22.03
N THR A 93 27.00 -51.02 21.65
CA THR A 93 26.23 -51.67 20.61
C THR A 93 24.72 -51.58 20.90
N LYS A 94 23.94 -51.06 19.97
CA LYS A 94 22.49 -50.94 20.12
C LYS A 94 21.83 -52.34 20.12
N THR A 95 21.10 -52.63 21.19
CA THR A 95 20.22 -53.80 21.30
C THR A 95 19.16 -53.78 20.23
N PRO A 96 18.86 -54.91 19.57
CA PRO A 96 17.80 -54.97 18.55
C PRO A 96 16.43 -54.62 19.15
N ARG A 97 15.70 -53.73 18.47
CA ARG A 97 14.35 -53.32 18.83
C ARG A 97 13.40 -54.50 18.61
N PRO A 98 12.46 -54.81 19.51
CA PRO A 98 11.50 -55.89 19.31
C PRO A 98 10.61 -55.62 18.11
N THR A 99 10.39 -56.64 17.31
CA THR A 99 9.52 -56.64 16.11
C THR A 99 8.07 -56.36 16.51
N ARG A 100 7.48 -55.36 15.91
CA ARG A 100 6.07 -55.00 16.16
C ARG A 100 5.15 -56.13 15.69
N THR A 101 4.32 -56.64 16.58
CA THR A 101 3.18 -57.49 16.27
C THR A 101 2.20 -56.75 15.32
N PRO A 102 1.70 -57.36 14.27
CA PRO A 102 0.66 -56.74 13.42
C PRO A 102 -0.58 -56.38 14.27
N GLY A 103 -0.94 -55.14 14.24
CA GLY A 103 -2.19 -54.66 14.87
C GLY A 103 -3.42 -55.14 14.07
N PRO A 104 -4.59 -55.18 14.70
CA PRO A 104 -5.82 -55.62 14.06
C PRO A 104 -6.14 -54.77 12.82
N THR A 105 -6.59 -55.44 11.75
CA THR A 105 -7.03 -54.86 10.48
C THR A 105 -8.09 -53.78 10.75
N ALA A 106 -7.82 -52.56 10.31
CA ALA A 106 -8.78 -51.46 10.45
C ALA A 106 -10.07 -51.77 9.66
N THR A 107 -11.15 -51.84 10.39
CA THR A 107 -12.51 -51.91 9.80
C THR A 107 -12.73 -50.61 9.02
N LEU A 108 -13.12 -50.74 7.76
CA LEU A 108 -13.43 -49.58 6.89
C LEU A 108 -14.47 -48.69 7.57
N ARG A 109 -14.07 -47.47 7.88
CA ARG A 109 -14.98 -46.44 8.34
C ARG A 109 -15.94 -46.08 7.21
N PRO A 110 -17.26 -45.98 7.45
CA PRO A 110 -18.18 -45.57 6.41
C PRO A 110 -17.79 -44.21 5.87
N SER A 111 -17.83 -44.07 4.53
CA SER A 111 -17.56 -42.82 3.83
C SER A 111 -18.43 -41.70 4.39
N PRO A 112 -17.89 -40.50 4.65
CA PRO A 112 -18.71 -39.41 5.10
C PRO A 112 -19.78 -39.09 4.06
N THR A 113 -21.03 -39.05 4.49
CA THR A 113 -22.15 -38.53 3.71
C THR A 113 -21.77 -37.16 3.14
N PRO A 114 -21.97 -36.88 1.85
CA PRO A 114 -21.71 -35.56 1.30
C PRO A 114 -22.45 -34.52 2.10
N ALA A 115 -21.74 -33.48 2.57
CA ALA A 115 -22.38 -32.32 3.19
C ALA A 115 -23.41 -31.73 2.22
N PRO A 116 -24.58 -31.28 2.68
CA PRO A 116 -25.56 -30.67 1.81
C PRO A 116 -24.92 -29.55 1.02
N THR A 117 -24.99 -29.64 -0.30
CA THR A 117 -24.55 -28.62 -1.24
C THR A 117 -25.26 -27.34 -0.85
N ARG A 118 -24.51 -26.36 -0.34
CA ARG A 118 -25.08 -25.03 -0.07
C ARG A 118 -25.63 -24.53 -1.39
N THR A 119 -26.94 -24.38 -1.44
CA THR A 119 -27.62 -23.66 -2.52
C THR A 119 -26.92 -22.31 -2.69
N PRO A 120 -26.49 -21.91 -3.89
CA PRO A 120 -25.94 -20.58 -4.12
C PRO A 120 -26.93 -19.58 -3.55
N ALA A 121 -26.45 -18.64 -2.71
CA ALA A 121 -27.26 -17.53 -2.27
C ALA A 121 -27.85 -16.86 -3.52
N ALA A 122 -29.16 -16.64 -3.50
CA ALA A 122 -29.87 -16.00 -4.59
C ALA A 122 -29.06 -14.79 -5.08
N GLU A 123 -28.80 -14.74 -6.38
CA GLU A 123 -28.21 -13.59 -7.03
C GLU A 123 -29.03 -12.38 -6.62
N THR A 124 -28.38 -11.34 -6.10
CA THR A 124 -29.00 -10.03 -5.85
C THR A 124 -29.31 -9.41 -7.20
N SER A 125 -30.43 -9.83 -7.77
CA SER A 125 -30.84 -9.45 -9.10
C SER A 125 -31.13 -7.94 -9.13
N GLY A 126 -30.32 -7.17 -9.85
CA GLY A 126 -30.65 -5.86 -10.37
C GLY A 126 -30.08 -4.64 -9.63
N ILE A 127 -29.52 -4.76 -8.43
CA ILE A 127 -29.01 -3.61 -7.67
C ILE A 127 -27.49 -3.45 -7.84
N HIS A 128 -26.76 -4.56 -7.83
CA HIS A 128 -25.30 -4.55 -7.91
C HIS A 128 -24.83 -4.27 -9.35
N PRO A 129 -23.90 -3.34 -9.59
CA PRO A 129 -23.41 -3.07 -10.93
C PRO A 129 -22.62 -4.27 -11.47
N ALA A 130 -22.70 -4.51 -12.77
CA ALA A 130 -21.81 -5.45 -13.44
C ALA A 130 -20.40 -4.84 -13.44
N VAL A 131 -19.50 -5.42 -12.65
CA VAL A 131 -18.08 -5.05 -12.60
C VAL A 131 -17.30 -6.10 -13.36
N PRO A 132 -16.64 -5.77 -14.49
CA PRO A 132 -15.77 -6.72 -15.15
C PRO A 132 -14.61 -7.09 -14.21
N PRO A 133 -14.17 -8.37 -14.19
CA PRO A 133 -13.03 -8.74 -13.36
C PRO A 133 -11.80 -7.93 -13.71
N MET A 134 -11.31 -7.10 -12.76
CA MET A 134 -10.14 -6.26 -12.93
C MET A 134 -9.18 -6.39 -11.76
N VAL A 135 -7.92 -6.13 -12.02
CA VAL A 135 -6.84 -6.13 -11.04
C VAL A 135 -6.17 -4.76 -11.05
N LEU A 136 -6.18 -4.08 -9.93
CA LEU A 136 -5.44 -2.85 -9.72
C LEU A 136 -4.24 -3.11 -8.80
N ALA A 137 -3.27 -2.18 -8.79
CA ALA A 137 -2.20 -2.19 -7.81
C ALA A 137 -2.02 -0.80 -7.20
N ASN A 138 -1.79 -0.73 -5.89
CA ASN A 138 -1.35 0.51 -5.24
C ASN A 138 -0.03 0.95 -5.84
N TYR A 139 0.07 2.23 -6.19
CA TYR A 139 1.23 2.84 -6.82
C TYR A 139 1.68 4.07 -6.06
N PHE A 140 2.99 4.13 -5.76
CA PHE A 140 3.60 5.15 -4.91
C PHE A 140 4.51 6.05 -5.74
N PRO A 141 4.08 7.29 -6.07
CA PRO A 141 4.72 8.15 -7.05
C PRO A 141 5.68 9.19 -6.43
N TRP A 142 6.47 8.82 -5.41
CA TRP A 142 7.26 9.79 -4.64
C TRP A 142 8.75 9.47 -4.49
N TYR A 143 9.24 8.35 -5.06
CA TYR A 143 10.64 7.97 -4.95
C TYR A 143 11.57 8.92 -5.70
N ASP A 144 12.73 9.19 -5.10
CA ASP A 144 13.80 10.02 -5.63
C ASP A 144 15.16 9.57 -5.08
N PRO A 145 16.28 10.14 -5.58
CA PRO A 145 17.62 9.77 -5.11
C PRO A 145 17.81 9.89 -3.60
N TRP A 146 17.15 10.85 -2.96
CA TRP A 146 17.23 11.00 -1.51
C TRP A 146 16.56 9.81 -0.81
N THR A 147 15.34 9.45 -1.19
CA THR A 147 14.62 8.30 -0.63
C THR A 147 15.47 7.02 -0.72
N TRP A 148 16.08 6.76 -1.86
CA TRP A 148 16.92 5.58 -2.06
C TRP A 148 18.19 5.60 -1.22
N SER A 149 18.72 6.77 -0.89
CA SER A 149 19.95 6.93 -0.11
C SER A 149 19.77 6.81 1.40
N THR A 150 18.53 6.84 1.91
CA THR A 150 18.24 6.87 3.35
C THR A 150 18.47 5.53 4.06
N GLY A 151 18.48 4.41 3.33
CA GLY A 151 18.47 3.06 3.91
C GLY A 151 17.13 2.69 4.55
N CYS A 152 16.06 3.43 4.26
CA CYS A 152 14.73 3.23 4.83
C CYS A 152 13.84 2.30 4.01
N THR A 153 14.29 1.90 2.84
CA THR A 153 13.62 0.89 2.04
C THR A 153 13.83 -0.51 2.64
N SER A 154 12.92 -1.40 2.34
CA SER A 154 12.90 -2.75 2.89
C SER A 154 14.16 -3.55 2.50
N ASP A 155 14.73 -4.23 3.49
CA ASP A 155 15.63 -5.39 3.38
C ASP A 155 16.73 -5.30 2.31
N SER A 156 17.37 -4.15 2.13
CA SER A 156 18.51 -4.00 1.21
C SER A 156 18.22 -4.40 -0.25
N ASP A 157 16.97 -4.67 -0.62
CA ASP A 157 16.59 -4.94 -2.00
C ASP A 157 16.38 -3.63 -2.77
N GLN A 158 16.50 -3.68 -4.08
CA GLN A 158 16.40 -2.52 -4.96
C GLN A 158 15.67 -2.89 -6.24
N PRO A 159 15.08 -1.90 -6.94
CA PRO A 159 14.56 -2.13 -8.29
C PRO A 159 15.63 -2.74 -9.17
N ARG A 160 15.29 -3.82 -9.89
CA ARG A 160 16.22 -4.50 -10.80
C ARG A 160 16.76 -3.57 -11.88
N ASP A 161 15.92 -2.67 -12.38
CA ASP A 161 16.26 -1.72 -13.44
C ASP A 161 16.95 -0.45 -12.89
N GLY A 162 17.42 -0.49 -11.63
CA GLY A 162 18.07 0.59 -10.90
C GLY A 162 17.12 1.51 -10.17
N VAL A 163 17.66 2.21 -9.17
CA VAL A 163 16.94 3.25 -8.43
C VAL A 163 16.52 4.38 -9.38
N TYR A 164 15.37 4.99 -9.12
CA TYR A 164 14.75 5.91 -10.06
C TYR A 164 14.16 7.15 -9.38
N HIS A 165 13.82 8.12 -10.22
CA HIS A 165 13.02 9.27 -9.87
C HIS A 165 11.58 9.04 -10.37
N SER A 166 10.60 9.06 -9.45
CA SER A 166 9.21 8.83 -9.82
C SER A 166 8.62 9.87 -10.77
N ASP A 167 9.30 11.02 -10.93
CA ASP A 167 8.88 12.08 -11.85
C ASP A 167 9.26 11.78 -13.31
N ASP A 168 10.12 10.79 -13.54
CA ASP A 168 10.59 10.40 -14.90
C ASP A 168 9.45 9.70 -15.67
N PRO A 169 8.98 10.27 -16.78
CA PRO A 169 7.96 9.65 -17.62
C PRO A 169 8.37 8.28 -18.18
N GLY A 170 9.66 8.05 -18.40
CA GLY A 170 10.18 6.77 -18.85
C GLY A 170 10.03 5.68 -17.79
N VAL A 171 10.24 6.02 -16.52
CA VAL A 171 10.00 5.13 -15.39
C VAL A 171 8.51 4.79 -15.29
N ILE A 172 7.64 5.79 -15.34
CA ILE A 172 6.18 5.59 -15.28
C ILE A 172 5.71 4.70 -16.44
N ALA A 173 6.17 4.97 -17.66
CA ALA A 173 5.82 4.18 -18.84
C ALA A 173 6.30 2.72 -18.72
N ARG A 174 7.49 2.48 -18.18
CA ARG A 174 8.02 1.15 -17.88
C ARG A 174 7.15 0.42 -16.88
N HIS A 175 6.78 1.07 -15.76
CA HIS A 175 5.93 0.49 -14.74
C HIS A 175 4.54 0.13 -15.27
N ILE A 176 3.94 0.98 -16.11
CA ILE A 176 2.68 0.67 -16.81
C ILE A 176 2.85 -0.55 -17.71
N GLY A 177 3.95 -0.64 -18.46
CA GLY A 177 4.25 -1.79 -19.31
C GLY A 177 4.40 -3.09 -18.51
N GLN A 178 5.15 -3.07 -17.42
CA GLN A 178 5.33 -4.20 -16.52
C GLN A 178 4.00 -4.63 -15.88
N ALA A 179 3.22 -3.68 -15.38
CA ALA A 179 1.90 -3.94 -14.78
C ALA A 179 0.95 -4.61 -15.78
N ARG A 180 0.86 -4.08 -17.01
CA ARG A 180 0.02 -4.66 -18.07
C ARG A 180 0.45 -6.08 -18.44
N ALA A 181 1.74 -6.32 -18.57
CA ALA A 181 2.27 -7.66 -18.84
C ALA A 181 1.91 -8.66 -17.74
N ALA A 182 1.77 -8.20 -16.49
CA ALA A 182 1.33 -8.98 -15.36
C ALA A 182 -0.22 -9.08 -15.24
N GLY A 183 -0.98 -8.56 -16.20
CA GLY A 183 -2.44 -8.61 -16.18
C GLY A 183 -3.09 -7.61 -15.23
N ILE A 184 -2.37 -6.58 -14.80
CA ILE A 184 -2.90 -5.46 -14.03
C ILE A 184 -3.57 -4.46 -15.01
N ASP A 185 -4.75 -3.96 -14.65
CA ASP A 185 -5.60 -3.13 -15.50
C ASP A 185 -5.50 -1.63 -15.18
N GLY A 186 -4.80 -1.27 -14.09
CA GLY A 186 -4.61 0.10 -13.67
C GLY A 186 -3.92 0.24 -12.33
N PHE A 187 -3.62 1.47 -11.96
CA PHE A 187 -3.05 1.81 -10.66
C PHE A 187 -4.06 2.54 -9.77
N ALA A 188 -4.00 2.28 -8.46
CA ALA A 188 -4.52 3.12 -7.41
C ALA A 188 -3.35 3.98 -6.90
N VAL A 189 -3.24 5.19 -7.41
CA VAL A 189 -2.08 6.06 -7.16
C VAL A 189 -2.27 6.83 -5.85
N HIS A 190 -1.34 6.70 -4.92
CA HIS A 190 -1.38 7.46 -3.68
C HIS A 190 -1.23 8.95 -3.95
N TRP A 191 -2.25 9.73 -3.59
CA TRP A 191 -2.39 11.13 -3.95
C TRP A 191 -2.61 12.00 -2.72
N PHE A 192 -1.76 13.02 -2.55
CA PHE A 192 -1.76 13.86 -1.36
C PHE A 192 -2.45 15.22 -1.56
N ALA A 193 -2.08 16.00 -2.57
CA ALA A 193 -2.60 17.35 -2.69
C ALA A 193 -2.54 17.90 -4.12
N PRO A 194 -3.42 18.87 -4.47
CA PRO A 194 -3.32 19.60 -5.72
C PRO A 194 -1.96 20.27 -5.87
N GLY A 195 -1.37 20.18 -7.07
CA GLY A 195 -0.13 20.85 -7.43
C GLY A 195 1.14 20.28 -6.80
N ASN A 196 1.05 19.23 -5.98
CA ASN A 196 2.23 18.58 -5.45
C ASN A 196 2.78 17.50 -6.40
N ARG A 197 3.87 16.84 -6.00
CA ARG A 197 4.52 15.80 -6.78
C ARG A 197 3.59 14.63 -7.13
N THR A 198 2.77 14.19 -6.18
CA THR A 198 1.87 13.05 -6.41
C THR A 198 0.76 13.40 -7.39
N ASP A 199 0.31 14.64 -7.41
CA ASP A 199 -0.66 15.17 -8.37
C ASP A 199 -0.07 15.23 -9.79
N ALA A 200 1.12 15.82 -9.93
CA ALA A 200 1.81 15.88 -11.21
C ALA A 200 2.14 14.50 -11.79
N ASN A 201 2.51 13.54 -10.93
CA ASN A 201 2.80 12.17 -11.36
C ASN A 201 1.53 11.39 -11.67
N PHE A 202 0.41 11.62 -10.97
CA PHE A 202 -0.86 11.03 -11.35
C PHE A 202 -1.33 11.48 -12.73
N GLU A 203 -1.18 12.78 -13.06
CA GLU A 203 -1.46 13.28 -14.41
C GLU A 203 -0.62 12.57 -15.48
N LYS A 204 0.68 12.36 -15.21
CA LYS A 204 1.55 11.59 -16.11
C LYS A 204 1.10 10.13 -16.25
N VAL A 205 0.69 9.47 -15.14
CA VAL A 205 0.15 8.12 -15.20
C VAL A 205 -1.07 8.06 -16.12
N LEU A 206 -2.01 8.99 -16.00
CA LEU A 206 -3.19 9.02 -16.88
C LEU A 206 -2.80 9.25 -18.35
N ASN A 207 -1.93 10.21 -18.62
CA ASN A 207 -1.53 10.58 -19.98
C ASN A 207 -0.69 9.52 -20.69
N LEU A 208 0.13 8.77 -19.95
CA LEU A 208 0.98 7.69 -20.47
C LEU A 208 0.25 6.34 -20.55
N SER A 209 -0.93 6.23 -19.94
CA SER A 209 -1.71 4.99 -19.94
C SER A 209 -2.32 4.72 -21.32
N PRO A 210 -2.08 3.53 -21.89
CA PRO A 210 -2.74 3.12 -23.13
C PRO A 210 -4.21 2.78 -22.89
N GLU A 211 -4.92 2.48 -23.98
CA GLU A 211 -6.28 1.98 -23.90
C GLU A 211 -6.35 0.66 -23.09
N GLY A 212 -7.39 0.55 -22.26
CA GLY A 212 -7.58 -0.61 -21.38
C GLY A 212 -6.77 -0.57 -20.08
N PHE A 213 -5.97 0.48 -19.83
CA PHE A 213 -5.30 0.70 -18.54
C PHE A 213 -5.88 1.95 -17.89
N GLN A 214 -6.70 1.75 -16.83
CA GLN A 214 -7.43 2.83 -16.15
C GLN A 214 -6.99 2.94 -14.71
N SER A 215 -6.50 4.12 -14.33
CA SER A 215 -6.01 4.38 -12.98
C SER A 215 -6.93 5.29 -12.19
N THR A 216 -6.84 5.21 -10.88
CA THR A 216 -7.53 6.08 -9.94
C THR A 216 -6.57 6.56 -8.88
N ILE A 217 -7.06 7.33 -7.93
CA ILE A 217 -6.27 7.75 -6.76
C ILE A 217 -6.68 6.99 -5.50
N THR A 218 -5.71 6.84 -4.60
CA THR A 218 -5.95 6.64 -3.17
C THR A 218 -5.78 8.00 -2.49
N PHE A 219 -6.88 8.58 -2.06
CA PHE A 219 -6.93 9.95 -1.52
C PHE A 219 -6.38 10.02 -0.11
N LEU A 220 -5.41 10.91 0.13
CA LEU A 220 -4.67 11.04 1.39
C LEU A 220 -4.51 12.50 1.86
N TYR A 221 -5.14 13.48 1.22
CA TYR A 221 -5.03 14.89 1.61
C TYR A 221 -5.32 15.14 3.09
N HIS A 222 -6.29 14.44 3.64
CA HIS A 222 -6.77 14.60 5.03
C HIS A 222 -5.74 14.23 6.11
N ILE A 223 -4.64 13.52 5.74
CA ILE A 223 -3.57 13.17 6.68
C ILE A 223 -2.44 14.19 6.74
N LEU A 224 -2.44 15.16 5.83
CA LEU A 224 -1.37 16.16 5.77
C LEU A 224 -1.40 17.08 6.98
N PRO A 225 -0.22 17.54 7.44
CA PRO A 225 -0.16 18.55 8.47
C PRO A 225 -0.94 19.82 8.07
N GLY A 226 -1.79 20.31 8.97
CA GLY A 226 -2.63 21.48 8.71
C GLY A 226 -3.86 21.22 7.81
N ALA A 227 -4.12 20.01 7.39
CA ALA A 227 -5.36 19.68 6.70
C ALA A 227 -6.56 19.98 7.59
N ASN A 228 -7.57 20.64 7.03
CA ASN A 228 -8.86 20.87 7.66
C ASN A 228 -9.98 20.39 6.76
N GLN A 229 -11.21 20.34 7.27
CA GLN A 229 -12.33 19.78 6.53
C GLN A 229 -12.60 20.51 5.21
N GLN A 230 -12.49 21.85 5.19
CA GLN A 230 -12.67 22.62 3.97
C GLN A 230 -11.60 22.29 2.92
N GLY A 231 -10.34 22.16 3.33
CA GLY A 231 -9.26 21.74 2.43
C GLY A 231 -9.48 20.34 1.85
N VAL A 232 -10.03 19.40 2.64
CA VAL A 232 -10.43 18.07 2.14
C VAL A 232 -11.53 18.19 1.08
N ILE A 233 -12.54 19.02 1.33
CA ILE A 233 -13.61 19.30 0.36
C ILE A 233 -13.05 19.88 -0.93
N ASP A 234 -12.19 20.89 -0.83
CA ASP A 234 -11.61 21.56 -1.99
C ASP A 234 -10.68 20.64 -2.78
N ALA A 235 -9.87 19.83 -2.10
CA ALA A 235 -9.04 18.82 -2.74
C ALA A 235 -9.85 17.74 -3.49
N LEU A 236 -10.96 17.28 -2.91
CA LEU A 236 -11.85 16.33 -3.58
C LEU A 236 -12.57 16.97 -4.77
N ARG A 237 -13.03 18.23 -4.65
CA ARG A 237 -13.62 18.99 -5.78
C ARG A 237 -12.61 19.17 -6.91
N TYR A 238 -11.34 19.46 -6.56
CA TYR A 238 -10.26 19.51 -7.54
C TYR A 238 -10.13 18.18 -8.30
N VAL A 239 -10.04 17.06 -7.58
CA VAL A 239 -9.94 15.72 -8.20
C VAL A 239 -11.15 15.44 -9.10
N MET A 240 -12.35 15.69 -8.60
CA MET A 240 -13.60 15.48 -9.34
C MET A 240 -13.67 16.33 -10.62
N GLY A 241 -13.26 17.58 -10.55
CA GLY A 241 -13.30 18.50 -11.71
C GLY A 241 -12.16 18.27 -12.71
N ARG A 242 -10.96 17.94 -12.24
CA ARG A 242 -9.77 17.84 -13.10
C ARG A 242 -9.63 16.48 -13.78
N TYR A 243 -9.84 15.39 -13.03
CA TYR A 243 -9.41 14.06 -13.48
C TYR A 243 -10.54 13.13 -13.88
N THR A 244 -11.71 13.23 -13.26
CA THR A 244 -12.75 12.22 -13.47
C THR A 244 -13.31 12.19 -14.89
N ALA A 245 -13.15 13.23 -15.68
CA ALA A 245 -13.53 13.23 -17.11
C ALA A 245 -12.45 12.57 -18.00
N HIS A 246 -11.23 12.34 -17.50
CA HIS A 246 -10.15 11.77 -18.30
C HIS A 246 -10.49 10.32 -18.72
N PRO A 247 -10.28 9.91 -19.99
CA PRO A 247 -10.67 8.58 -20.48
C PRO A 247 -9.92 7.43 -19.81
N ARG A 248 -8.77 7.70 -19.17
CA ARG A 248 -7.99 6.72 -18.41
C ARG A 248 -8.25 6.78 -16.91
N PHE A 249 -9.17 7.62 -16.45
CA PHE A 249 -9.62 7.56 -15.06
C PHE A 249 -10.58 6.38 -14.87
N LEU A 250 -10.34 5.58 -13.83
CA LEU A 250 -11.10 4.36 -13.56
C LEU A 250 -12.59 4.65 -13.39
N ARG A 251 -13.42 3.86 -14.07
CA ARG A 251 -14.88 3.91 -13.97
C ARG A 251 -15.48 2.52 -13.79
N ILE A 252 -16.50 2.45 -12.98
CA ILE A 252 -17.36 1.27 -12.85
C ILE A 252 -18.79 1.70 -13.16
N ALA A 253 -19.43 1.05 -14.10
CA ALA A 253 -20.78 1.41 -14.58
C ALA A 253 -20.92 2.92 -14.90
N GLY A 254 -19.90 3.49 -15.56
CA GLY A 254 -19.85 4.91 -15.94
C GLY A 254 -19.47 5.89 -14.83
N ARG A 255 -19.46 5.49 -13.57
CA ARG A 255 -19.12 6.34 -12.41
C ARG A 255 -17.62 6.26 -12.11
N PRO A 256 -16.92 7.39 -11.88
CA PRO A 256 -15.52 7.37 -11.46
C PRO A 256 -15.36 6.70 -10.09
N VAL A 257 -14.22 6.07 -9.87
CA VAL A 257 -13.87 5.40 -8.61
C VAL A 257 -12.78 6.19 -7.90
N ILE A 258 -12.91 6.40 -6.59
CA ILE A 258 -11.89 7.01 -5.73
C ILE A 258 -11.72 6.11 -4.50
N LEU A 259 -10.48 5.71 -4.20
CA LEU A 259 -10.14 5.01 -2.98
C LEU A 259 -9.71 6.01 -1.92
N PHE A 260 -9.94 5.69 -0.65
CA PHE A 260 -9.57 6.50 0.50
C PHE A 260 -8.81 5.63 1.49
N SER A 261 -7.76 6.15 2.12
CA SER A 261 -7.01 5.47 3.16
C SER A 261 -6.95 6.29 4.46
N ASP A 262 -6.48 5.72 5.57
CA ASP A 262 -6.38 6.41 6.86
C ASP A 262 -7.68 7.09 7.34
N MET A 263 -8.79 6.42 7.21
CA MET A 263 -10.15 6.96 7.33
C MET A 263 -10.42 7.71 8.64
N TYR A 264 -9.83 7.28 9.75
CA TYR A 264 -10.02 7.89 11.07
C TYR A 264 -9.31 9.25 11.20
N ARG A 265 -8.35 9.55 10.32
CA ARG A 265 -7.57 10.80 10.39
C ARG A 265 -8.27 12.01 9.78
N VAL A 266 -9.52 11.87 9.38
CA VAL A 266 -10.32 12.98 8.85
C VAL A 266 -10.43 14.13 9.86
N PRO A 267 -10.06 15.38 9.47
CA PRO A 267 -10.03 16.53 10.38
C PRO A 267 -11.45 17.01 10.75
N ASP A 268 -11.54 17.73 11.86
CA ASP A 268 -12.78 18.39 12.24
C ASP A 268 -13.05 19.67 11.42
N PRO A 269 -14.28 20.20 11.47
CA PRO A 269 -14.63 21.41 10.71
C PRO A 269 -13.86 22.66 11.14
N ALA A 270 -13.51 22.76 12.41
CA ALA A 270 -12.95 23.98 13.02
C ALA A 270 -11.41 24.01 13.01
N GLY A 271 -10.75 22.90 12.72
CA GLY A 271 -9.30 22.84 12.85
C GLY A 271 -8.71 21.49 12.50
N ASN A 272 -7.64 21.15 13.16
CA ASN A 272 -6.65 20.19 12.73
C ASN A 272 -6.66 18.88 13.51
N ARG A 273 -7.73 18.61 14.27
CA ARG A 273 -7.78 17.38 15.05
C ARG A 273 -8.33 16.24 14.21
N PRO A 274 -7.53 15.22 13.93
CA PRO A 274 -8.06 13.98 13.35
C PRO A 274 -9.06 13.35 14.32
N ALA A 275 -9.98 12.53 13.81
CA ALA A 275 -10.73 11.63 14.66
C ALA A 275 -9.76 10.59 15.28
N SER A 276 -10.14 10.01 16.40
CA SER A 276 -9.40 8.89 16.97
C SER A 276 -9.70 7.61 16.18
N ASP A 277 -8.72 6.74 16.05
CA ASP A 277 -8.89 5.38 15.51
C ASP A 277 -9.95 4.56 16.27
N LYS A 278 -10.25 5.00 17.51
CA LYS A 278 -11.27 4.40 18.39
C LYS A 278 -12.64 5.07 18.29
N ASP A 279 -12.72 6.23 17.61
CA ASP A 279 -13.96 6.99 17.48
C ASP A 279 -14.45 6.98 16.02
N VAL A 280 -14.87 5.81 15.59
CA VAL A 280 -15.39 5.58 14.24
C VAL A 280 -16.62 6.43 13.96
N ALA A 281 -17.50 6.64 14.95
CA ALA A 281 -18.72 7.43 14.77
C ALA A 281 -18.41 8.88 14.40
N THR A 282 -17.43 9.50 15.06
CA THR A 282 -16.97 10.85 14.70
C THR A 282 -16.35 10.88 13.31
N ALA A 283 -15.51 9.90 12.95
CA ALA A 283 -14.95 9.83 11.61
C ALA A 283 -16.03 9.70 10.53
N VAL A 284 -17.01 8.82 10.74
CA VAL A 284 -18.16 8.64 9.83
C VAL A 284 -18.95 9.93 9.67
N ALA A 285 -19.26 10.63 10.77
CA ALA A 285 -20.00 11.89 10.72
C ALA A 285 -19.27 12.99 9.93
N ARG A 286 -17.94 13.09 10.11
CA ARG A 286 -17.11 14.04 9.35
C ARG A 286 -17.08 13.68 7.86
N TRP A 287 -16.89 12.42 7.52
CA TRP A 287 -16.94 11.96 6.12
C TRP A 287 -18.32 12.15 5.51
N ALA A 288 -19.42 11.99 6.27
CA ALA A 288 -20.76 12.27 5.78
C ALA A 288 -20.93 13.74 5.39
N ALA A 289 -20.44 14.67 6.21
CA ALA A 289 -20.45 16.10 5.90
C ALA A 289 -19.61 16.44 4.66
N ILE A 290 -18.42 15.81 4.52
CA ILE A 290 -17.59 16.00 3.33
C ILE A 290 -18.28 15.42 2.08
N ARG A 291 -18.90 14.24 2.18
CA ARG A 291 -19.62 13.62 1.06
C ARG A 291 -20.78 14.51 0.58
N GLU A 292 -21.57 15.02 1.53
CA GLU A 292 -22.68 15.93 1.23
C GLU A 292 -22.20 17.20 0.51
N ALA A 293 -21.05 17.75 0.90
CA ALA A 293 -20.50 18.94 0.29
C ALA A 293 -19.89 18.71 -1.10
N VAL A 294 -19.39 17.51 -1.38
CA VAL A 294 -18.64 17.20 -2.63
C VAL A 294 -19.48 16.43 -3.64
N ASP A 295 -20.19 15.41 -3.20
CA ASP A 295 -20.88 14.45 -4.08
C ASP A 295 -22.18 13.91 -3.44
N PRO A 296 -23.15 14.79 -3.15
CA PRO A 296 -24.40 14.40 -2.49
C PRO A 296 -25.24 13.43 -3.32
N ASN A 297 -25.07 13.45 -4.63
CA ASN A 297 -25.81 12.58 -5.57
C ASN A 297 -25.10 11.25 -5.83
N HIS A 298 -24.01 10.94 -5.13
CA HIS A 298 -23.24 9.71 -5.32
C HIS A 298 -22.85 9.45 -6.79
N THR A 299 -22.36 10.47 -7.48
CA THR A 299 -21.92 10.38 -8.89
C THR A 299 -20.59 9.64 -9.06
N ALA A 300 -19.83 9.47 -7.99
CA ALA A 300 -18.60 8.69 -7.92
C ALA A 300 -18.75 7.51 -6.93
N TRP A 301 -17.98 6.44 -7.14
CA TRP A 301 -17.77 5.37 -6.17
C TRP A 301 -16.68 5.78 -5.20
N TRP A 302 -17.02 5.94 -3.93
CA TRP A 302 -16.07 6.20 -2.86
C TRP A 302 -15.82 4.90 -2.09
N ILE A 303 -14.60 4.40 -2.11
CA ILE A 303 -14.22 3.13 -1.48
C ILE A 303 -13.35 3.43 -0.27
N ALA A 304 -13.84 3.12 0.92
CA ALA A 304 -13.12 3.33 2.17
C ALA A 304 -12.14 2.20 2.49
N GLU A 305 -11.02 2.57 3.11
CA GLU A 305 -10.13 1.59 3.71
C GLU A 305 -10.63 1.19 5.10
N GLY A 306 -10.37 -0.06 5.47
CA GLY A 306 -10.34 -0.49 6.85
C GLY A 306 -11.35 -1.56 7.22
N LEU A 307 -11.32 -1.89 8.51
CA LEU A 307 -12.07 -2.99 9.11
C LEU A 307 -13.34 -2.51 9.85
N GLN A 308 -13.82 -1.31 9.52
CA GLN A 308 -14.98 -0.69 10.17
C GLN A 308 -16.16 -0.63 9.20
N PRO A 309 -17.14 -1.53 9.31
CA PRO A 309 -18.29 -1.58 8.39
C PRO A 309 -19.17 -0.32 8.45
N ASP A 310 -19.07 0.48 9.51
CA ASP A 310 -19.85 1.71 9.65
C ASP A 310 -19.52 2.77 8.58
N TYR A 311 -18.32 2.73 8.01
CA TYR A 311 -17.99 3.56 6.85
C TYR A 311 -18.92 3.32 5.64
N LEU A 312 -19.53 2.15 5.53
CA LEU A 312 -20.49 1.85 4.47
C LEU A 312 -21.77 2.70 4.53
N SER A 313 -22.02 3.42 5.62
CA SER A 313 -23.11 4.40 5.68
C SER A 313 -22.85 5.61 4.77
N VAL A 314 -21.59 5.94 4.50
CA VAL A 314 -21.14 7.07 3.70
C VAL A 314 -20.51 6.62 2.38
N PHE A 315 -19.70 5.57 2.45
CA PHE A 315 -18.90 5.07 1.33
C PHE A 315 -19.63 3.95 0.58
N ASP A 316 -19.28 3.80 -0.69
CA ASP A 316 -19.91 2.85 -1.60
C ASP A 316 -19.19 1.50 -1.63
N GLY A 317 -18.15 1.31 -0.83
CA GLY A 317 -17.43 0.06 -0.71
C GLY A 317 -16.33 0.08 0.34
N LEU A 318 -15.71 -1.08 0.55
CA LEU A 318 -14.58 -1.25 1.45
C LEU A 318 -13.45 -2.04 0.80
N TYR A 319 -12.22 -1.71 1.20
CA TYR A 319 -11.03 -2.53 1.01
C TYR A 319 -10.18 -2.52 2.29
N VAL A 320 -9.19 -3.40 2.38
CA VAL A 320 -8.21 -3.42 3.48
C VAL A 320 -6.84 -3.16 2.91
N TYR A 321 -6.18 -2.08 3.36
CA TYR A 321 -4.86 -1.71 2.87
C TYR A 321 -3.82 -2.77 3.23
N LYS A 322 -3.65 -3.03 4.53
CA LYS A 322 -2.68 -3.97 5.08
C LYS A 322 -3.40 -5.19 5.66
N ILE A 323 -3.24 -6.35 5.02
CA ILE A 323 -3.95 -7.59 5.33
C ILE A 323 -3.17 -8.53 6.26
N ASP A 324 -2.10 -8.03 6.87
CA ASP A 324 -1.31 -8.71 7.91
C ASP A 324 -0.73 -7.67 8.87
N HIS A 325 -0.48 -8.04 10.12
CA HIS A 325 0.01 -7.15 11.15
C HIS A 325 0.92 -7.90 12.15
N ALA A 326 1.75 -7.16 12.87
CA ALA A 326 2.57 -7.71 13.95
C ALA A 326 1.71 -8.41 15.01
N CYS A 327 0.62 -7.77 15.43
CA CYS A 327 -0.30 -8.32 16.43
C CYS A 327 -1.18 -9.46 15.91
N CYS A 328 -1.46 -9.50 14.63
CA CYS A 328 -2.52 -10.32 14.05
C CYS A 328 -2.02 -10.99 12.75
N PRO A 329 -1.10 -11.97 12.87
CA PRO A 329 -0.52 -12.63 11.71
C PRO A 329 -1.58 -13.39 10.90
N ASN A 330 -1.44 -13.36 9.57
CA ASN A 330 -2.35 -13.98 8.62
C ASN A 330 -3.78 -13.40 8.68
N ALA A 331 -3.93 -12.11 8.96
CA ALA A 331 -5.23 -11.45 9.04
C ALA A 331 -6.01 -11.53 7.71
N TYR A 332 -5.33 -11.74 6.56
CA TYR A 332 -5.96 -12.01 5.26
C TYR A 332 -7.00 -13.14 5.29
N ARG A 333 -6.89 -14.08 6.24
CA ARG A 333 -7.91 -15.13 6.45
C ARG A 333 -9.27 -14.57 6.86
N GLY A 334 -9.33 -13.31 7.28
CA GLY A 334 -10.56 -12.58 7.57
C GLY A 334 -11.32 -12.10 6.34
N ALA A 335 -10.81 -12.27 5.12
CA ALA A 335 -11.40 -11.74 3.88
C ALA A 335 -12.88 -12.10 3.71
N SER A 336 -13.28 -13.34 4.02
CA SER A 336 -14.69 -13.77 3.94
C SER A 336 -15.60 -12.98 4.91
N ARG A 337 -15.11 -12.64 6.09
CA ARG A 337 -15.86 -11.81 7.07
C ARG A 337 -16.00 -10.39 6.56
N TRP A 338 -14.94 -9.81 6.03
CA TRP A 338 -14.96 -8.44 5.49
C TRP A 338 -15.89 -8.32 4.28
N ALA A 339 -15.81 -9.26 3.35
CA ALA A 339 -16.76 -9.35 2.24
C ALA A 339 -18.20 -9.49 2.75
N GLY A 340 -18.41 -10.30 3.79
CA GLY A 340 -19.70 -10.49 4.43
C GLY A 340 -20.30 -9.18 4.93
N TRP A 341 -19.53 -8.29 5.56
CA TRP A 341 -20.00 -6.98 6.01
C TRP A 341 -20.52 -6.12 4.86
N VAL A 342 -19.79 -6.08 3.73
CA VAL A 342 -20.19 -5.31 2.55
C VAL A 342 -21.49 -5.84 1.96
N ARG A 343 -21.58 -7.17 1.76
CA ARG A 343 -22.79 -7.81 1.20
C ARG A 343 -23.99 -7.73 2.14
N ASP A 344 -23.77 -7.80 3.46
CA ASP A 344 -24.83 -7.60 4.45
C ASP A 344 -25.36 -6.15 4.43
N TRP A 345 -24.47 -5.19 4.27
CA TRP A 345 -24.86 -3.79 4.15
C TRP A 345 -25.70 -3.56 2.89
N GLU A 346 -25.26 -4.08 1.75
CA GLU A 346 -25.98 -4.01 0.48
C GLU A 346 -27.40 -4.60 0.61
N ARG A 347 -27.50 -5.82 1.16
CA ARG A 347 -28.81 -6.48 1.36
C ARG A 347 -29.73 -5.70 2.27
N ARG A 348 -29.23 -5.13 3.37
CA ARG A 348 -30.06 -4.39 4.33
C ARG A 348 -30.53 -3.05 3.80
N THR A 349 -29.76 -2.38 2.96
CA THR A 349 -30.05 -1.02 2.53
C THR A 349 -30.63 -0.95 1.11
N GLY A 350 -30.52 -2.00 0.33
CA GLY A 350 -30.86 -1.99 -1.09
C GLY A 350 -29.96 -1.08 -1.94
N ARG A 351 -28.81 -0.66 -1.40
CA ARG A 351 -27.84 0.20 -2.10
C ARG A 351 -26.61 -0.61 -2.48
N PRO A 352 -26.16 -0.55 -3.75
CA PRO A 352 -25.01 -1.31 -4.19
C PRO A 352 -23.76 -0.91 -3.40
N LYS A 353 -22.97 -1.90 -3.02
CA LYS A 353 -21.71 -1.74 -2.30
C LYS A 353 -20.63 -2.64 -2.91
N LEU A 354 -19.44 -2.08 -3.15
CA LEU A 354 -18.32 -2.79 -3.73
C LEU A 354 -17.43 -3.40 -2.64
N TRP A 355 -17.10 -4.68 -2.80
CA TRP A 355 -16.08 -5.35 -2.02
C TRP A 355 -14.79 -5.43 -2.84
N VAL A 356 -13.72 -4.81 -2.36
CA VAL A 356 -12.41 -4.85 -3.00
C VAL A 356 -11.50 -5.81 -2.24
N GLY A 357 -11.07 -6.86 -2.92
CA GLY A 357 -10.21 -7.88 -2.33
C GLY A 357 -8.75 -7.47 -2.39
N THR A 358 -8.09 -7.31 -1.26
CA THR A 358 -6.65 -6.99 -1.20
C THR A 358 -5.80 -8.25 -1.14
N VAL A 359 -4.72 -8.27 -1.94
CA VAL A 359 -3.69 -9.31 -1.93
C VAL A 359 -2.31 -8.67 -1.75
N MET A 360 -1.37 -9.38 -1.11
CA MET A 360 -0.08 -8.81 -0.71
C MET A 360 1.04 -9.85 -0.85
N PRO A 361 2.19 -9.50 -1.48
CA PRO A 361 3.28 -10.46 -1.71
C PRO A 361 4.11 -10.78 -0.47
N GLY A 362 4.11 -9.90 0.50
CA GLY A 362 4.86 -9.90 1.74
C GLY A 362 4.86 -8.51 2.36
N TRP A 363 5.61 -8.35 3.44
CA TRP A 363 5.75 -7.08 4.16
C TRP A 363 7.07 -7.04 4.89
N ASP A 364 7.74 -5.90 4.90
CA ASP A 364 8.92 -5.67 5.75
C ASP A 364 9.12 -4.16 5.92
N ASP A 365 8.67 -3.61 7.04
CA ASP A 365 8.84 -2.22 7.40
C ASP A 365 9.82 -1.99 8.58
N LEU A 366 10.69 -2.98 8.84
CA LEU A 366 11.64 -2.90 9.93
C LEU A 366 12.64 -1.76 9.78
N ASN A 367 13.12 -1.51 8.54
CA ASN A 367 14.04 -0.42 8.28
C ASN A 367 13.38 0.95 8.43
N SER A 368 12.13 1.09 8.00
CA SER A 368 11.40 2.36 8.08
C SER A 368 11.08 2.79 9.51
N ALA A 369 11.18 1.88 10.47
CA ALA A 369 11.02 2.18 11.89
C ALA A 369 12.26 2.78 12.55
N GLN A 370 13.38 2.87 11.83
CA GLN A 370 14.60 3.49 12.33
C GLN A 370 14.44 5.01 12.48
N PRO A 371 15.09 5.64 13.49
CA PRO A 371 14.91 7.09 13.74
C PRO A 371 15.19 7.99 12.54
N GLN A 372 16.17 7.63 11.69
CA GLN A 372 16.51 8.41 10.50
C GLN A 372 15.42 8.35 9.40
N CYS A 373 14.44 7.47 9.53
CA CYS A 373 13.35 7.29 8.58
C CYS A 373 12.07 8.03 8.98
N ALA A 374 12.12 8.85 10.02
CA ALA A 374 10.94 9.54 10.57
C ALA A 374 10.20 10.41 9.53
N ASP A 375 10.95 11.00 8.58
CA ASP A 375 10.38 11.83 7.52
C ASP A 375 9.71 11.02 6.39
N LEU A 376 10.07 9.74 6.26
CA LEU A 376 9.46 8.85 5.26
C LEU A 376 8.29 8.09 5.86
N ARG A 377 8.53 7.44 6.99
CA ARG A 377 7.53 6.68 7.74
C ARG A 377 8.06 6.25 9.09
N VAL A 378 7.25 6.38 10.11
CA VAL A 378 7.49 5.73 11.41
C VAL A 378 6.37 4.72 11.64
N SER A 379 6.71 3.43 11.64
CA SER A 379 5.78 2.39 12.04
C SER A 379 5.79 2.26 13.56
N SER A 380 4.62 2.37 14.19
CA SER A 380 4.46 2.14 15.63
C SER A 380 4.58 0.68 16.03
N ALA A 381 4.44 -0.24 15.07
CA ALA A 381 4.53 -1.68 15.26
C ALA A 381 5.14 -2.32 14.01
N PRO A 382 6.46 -2.11 13.79
CA PRO A 382 7.15 -2.64 12.62
C PRO A 382 7.20 -4.17 12.68
N PHE A 383 7.11 -4.82 11.52
CA PHE A 383 7.22 -6.27 11.42
C PHE A 383 7.66 -6.68 10.02
N ALA A 384 8.11 -7.93 9.91
CA ALA A 384 8.34 -8.58 8.63
C ALA A 384 7.37 -9.75 8.43
N ARG A 385 6.94 -9.92 7.20
CA ARG A 385 6.19 -11.09 6.73
C ARG A 385 6.92 -11.67 5.54
N ASP A 386 7.57 -12.81 5.77
CA ASP A 386 8.33 -13.49 4.73
C ASP A 386 7.43 -13.78 3.52
N ARG A 387 7.98 -13.53 2.36
CA ARG A 387 7.34 -13.77 1.07
C ARG A 387 7.28 -15.26 0.69
N GLU A 388 8.10 -16.10 1.36
CA GLU A 388 8.19 -17.55 1.16
C GLU A 388 8.26 -17.95 -0.33
N ASN A 389 9.07 -17.22 -1.08
CA ASN A 389 9.22 -17.43 -2.52
C ASN A 389 7.90 -17.39 -3.31
N GLY A 390 6.95 -16.56 -2.87
CA GLY A 390 5.63 -16.41 -3.49
C GLY A 390 4.53 -17.25 -2.84
N ALA A 391 4.85 -18.19 -1.93
CA ALA A 391 3.83 -19.00 -1.27
C ALA A 391 2.91 -18.16 -0.38
N TYR A 392 3.45 -17.14 0.31
CA TYR A 392 2.62 -16.20 1.06
C TYR A 392 1.65 -15.46 0.12
N TYR A 393 2.15 -14.93 -1.00
CA TYR A 393 1.33 -14.24 -2.00
C TYR A 393 0.18 -15.13 -2.51
N ALA A 394 0.49 -16.38 -2.85
CA ALA A 394 -0.51 -17.35 -3.29
C ALA A 394 -1.63 -17.51 -2.24
N ARG A 395 -1.28 -17.65 -0.96
CA ARG A 395 -2.29 -17.79 0.11
C ARG A 395 -3.19 -16.55 0.25
N THR A 396 -2.70 -15.35 -0.01
CA THR A 396 -3.54 -14.14 0.03
C THR A 396 -4.57 -14.15 -1.11
N TRP A 397 -4.20 -14.58 -2.31
CA TRP A 397 -5.12 -14.77 -3.44
C TRP A 397 -6.15 -15.87 -3.15
N GLU A 398 -5.70 -17.01 -2.63
CA GLU A 398 -6.57 -18.15 -2.27
C GLU A 398 -7.60 -17.75 -1.19
N ALA A 399 -7.26 -16.87 -0.28
CA ALA A 399 -8.20 -16.37 0.74
C ALA A 399 -9.22 -15.38 0.16
N VAL A 400 -8.83 -14.59 -0.83
CA VAL A 400 -9.66 -13.51 -1.38
C VAL A 400 -10.59 -13.99 -2.50
N LEU A 401 -10.12 -14.83 -3.43
CA LEU A 401 -10.91 -15.25 -4.60
C LEU A 401 -12.27 -15.86 -4.26
N PRO A 402 -12.40 -16.75 -3.22
CA PRO A 402 -13.69 -17.32 -2.85
C PRO A 402 -14.71 -16.28 -2.34
N THR A 403 -14.25 -15.08 -1.95
CA THR A 403 -15.11 -14.00 -1.47
C THR A 403 -15.83 -13.25 -2.59
N ARG A 404 -15.53 -13.57 -3.85
CA ARG A 404 -16.06 -12.91 -5.05
C ARG A 404 -15.91 -11.40 -4.99
N PRO A 405 -14.68 -10.89 -4.93
CA PRO A 405 -14.45 -9.45 -4.92
C PRO A 405 -14.89 -8.82 -6.24
N ASP A 406 -15.35 -7.58 -6.19
CA ASP A 406 -15.73 -6.82 -7.38
C ASP A 406 -14.51 -6.47 -8.23
N PHE A 407 -13.38 -6.20 -7.55
CA PHE A 407 -12.07 -6.15 -8.17
C PHE A 407 -10.98 -6.48 -7.14
N ILE A 408 -9.79 -6.74 -7.62
CA ILE A 408 -8.61 -7.02 -6.79
C ILE A 408 -7.75 -5.77 -6.69
N LEU A 409 -7.22 -5.51 -5.51
CA LEU A 409 -6.19 -4.50 -5.27
C LEU A 409 -4.92 -5.19 -4.75
N ILE A 410 -3.85 -5.13 -5.52
CA ILE A 410 -2.54 -5.61 -5.09
C ILE A 410 -1.89 -4.55 -4.21
N HIS A 411 -1.50 -4.91 -3.03
CA HIS A 411 -0.68 -4.08 -2.18
C HIS A 411 0.73 -4.68 -2.10
N SER A 412 1.68 -4.17 -2.90
CA SER A 412 1.63 -3.01 -3.78
C SER A 412 2.41 -3.24 -5.09
N PHE A 413 2.35 -2.31 -6.03
CA PHE A 413 3.27 -2.33 -7.17
C PHE A 413 4.69 -1.99 -6.73
N ASN A 414 4.89 -0.87 -6.01
CA ASN A 414 6.20 -0.31 -5.71
C ASN A 414 6.34 0.32 -4.32
N GLU A 415 5.71 -0.23 -3.26
CA GLU A 415 5.96 0.26 -1.90
C GLU A 415 7.22 -0.38 -1.31
N TRP A 416 8.34 0.27 -1.58
CA TRP A 416 9.66 -0.18 -1.17
C TRP A 416 9.95 0.01 0.32
N VAL A 417 9.35 1.04 0.93
CA VAL A 417 9.54 1.34 2.36
C VAL A 417 8.86 0.29 3.25
N GLU A 418 7.72 -0.25 2.79
CA GLU A 418 6.97 -1.30 3.47
C GLU A 418 7.33 -2.72 3.01
N GLY A 419 8.16 -2.84 1.99
CA GLY A 419 8.56 -4.13 1.46
C GLY A 419 7.41 -4.96 0.88
N SER A 420 6.35 -4.31 0.38
CA SER A 420 5.18 -4.98 -0.21
C SER A 420 5.15 -4.94 -1.74
N TYR A 421 6.22 -4.50 -2.37
CA TYR A 421 6.33 -4.31 -3.83
C TYR A 421 6.28 -5.63 -4.62
N ILE A 422 5.71 -5.57 -5.84
CA ILE A 422 5.81 -6.61 -6.89
C ILE A 422 6.67 -6.14 -8.06
N GLU A 423 7.09 -4.89 -8.09
CA GLU A 423 8.04 -4.35 -9.05
C GLU A 423 9.27 -5.25 -9.13
N PRO A 424 9.83 -5.52 -10.33
CA PRO A 424 11.02 -6.35 -10.47
C PRO A 424 12.18 -5.86 -9.62
N SER A 425 12.77 -6.76 -8.84
CA SER A 425 13.83 -6.42 -7.89
C SER A 425 15.11 -7.21 -8.13
N VAL A 426 16.20 -6.76 -7.54
CA VAL A 426 17.48 -7.48 -7.61
C VAL A 426 17.36 -8.86 -6.96
N ARG A 427 16.63 -8.94 -5.83
CA ARG A 427 16.48 -10.19 -5.06
C ARG A 427 15.52 -11.19 -5.71
N PHE A 428 14.40 -10.71 -6.25
CA PHE A 428 13.32 -11.59 -6.71
C PHE A 428 13.15 -11.63 -8.23
N GLY A 429 13.91 -10.82 -8.97
CA GLY A 429 13.74 -10.71 -10.42
C GLY A 429 12.30 -10.36 -10.80
N ASP A 430 11.73 -11.09 -11.75
CA ASP A 430 10.35 -10.92 -12.24
C ASP A 430 9.33 -11.84 -11.53
N LEU A 431 9.73 -12.56 -10.49
CA LEU A 431 8.91 -13.59 -9.85
C LEU A 431 7.50 -13.10 -9.52
N TYR A 432 7.39 -11.92 -8.88
CA TYR A 432 6.09 -11.41 -8.43
C TYR A 432 5.21 -10.89 -9.56
N LEU A 433 5.78 -10.39 -10.65
CA LEU A 433 5.00 -10.08 -11.86
C LEU A 433 4.49 -11.36 -12.54
N GLN A 434 5.31 -12.41 -12.60
CA GLN A 434 4.90 -13.70 -13.17
C GLN A 434 3.79 -14.36 -12.35
N LEU A 435 3.92 -14.37 -11.02
CA LEU A 435 2.86 -14.86 -10.13
C LEU A 435 1.59 -14.03 -10.26
N THR A 436 1.72 -12.70 -10.36
CA THR A 436 0.57 -11.81 -10.57
C THR A 436 -0.14 -12.15 -11.89
N ALA A 437 0.60 -12.36 -12.98
CA ALA A 437 0.02 -12.74 -14.27
C ALA A 437 -0.81 -14.04 -14.18
N GLN A 438 -0.29 -15.05 -13.48
CA GLN A 438 -0.98 -16.31 -13.28
C GLN A 438 -2.28 -16.13 -12.47
N TRP A 439 -2.22 -15.41 -11.36
CA TRP A 439 -3.37 -15.18 -10.50
C TRP A 439 -4.41 -14.26 -11.16
N ALA A 440 -3.98 -13.20 -11.84
CA ALA A 440 -4.85 -12.30 -12.59
C ALA A 440 -5.60 -13.03 -13.70
N ALA A 441 -4.90 -13.91 -14.46
CA ALA A 441 -5.52 -14.75 -15.47
C ALA A 441 -6.60 -15.68 -14.85
N ARG A 442 -6.26 -16.36 -13.75
CA ARG A 442 -7.22 -17.20 -13.02
C ARG A 442 -8.44 -16.42 -12.52
N TYR A 443 -8.23 -15.23 -11.96
CA TYR A 443 -9.33 -14.38 -11.49
C TYR A 443 -10.24 -13.93 -12.63
N LYS A 444 -9.65 -13.59 -13.77
CA LYS A 444 -10.37 -13.12 -14.96
C LYS A 444 -10.98 -14.26 -15.82
N GLY A 445 -10.83 -15.51 -15.40
CA GLY A 445 -11.34 -16.67 -16.15
C GLY A 445 -10.60 -16.94 -17.46
N ARG A 446 -9.30 -16.63 -17.52
CA ARG A 446 -8.43 -16.79 -18.69
C ARG A 446 -7.38 -17.88 -18.48
#